data_6c1b6e290202f3e7032493bf4b3ac734
#
_entry.id   6c1b6e290202f3e7032493bf4b3ac734
#
_cell.length_a   1.000
_cell.length_b   1.000
_cell.length_c   1.000
_cell.angle_alpha   90.00
_cell.angle_beta   90.00
_cell.angle_gamma   90.00
#
_symmetry.space_group_name_H-M   'P 1'
#
loop_
_entity.id
_entity.type
_entity.pdbx_description
1 polymer ?
#
loop_
_entity_poly.entity_id
_entity_poly.type
_entity_poly.pdbx_seq_one_letter_code
_entity_poly.pdbx_strand_id
1 'polypeptide(L)'
;MKKLSNFLKKDKLNSADQLIFIDYLRQALINGYSLNASLRLLPKIWRGNSSQLLYVNQRVEEGSQLGDVLQEVGFSSTLAAQINLAVIDGNLLSCLDQMSKLIRLKNKQLKKLKGELAYPALLVGMMVTLLICMQTFLKTEMSDNDWTSNVMLGGLVLLVIVTVFFISKTIRLLNKQDYYALKKLTNLPMIGAVLRLYVHYLVVSDLAVLLINGFSLQKICQLTAMQPDRSLQQVIGVKVKDQLEKGTEIKEIIEQEFFIPNNLVMLLETGTTRKEIGKRALLLSKTLFYELNLKLNSLILNIQPICFIFIGICILGMYLKILMPMYHLMETM
;
A
#
# COMPACT_ATOMS: atom_id res chain seq x y z
N MET A 1 4.83 32.39 3.74
CA MET A 1 5.38 31.13 3.26
C MET A 1 5.27 29.94 4.23
N LYS A 2 5.67 29.98 5.50
CA LYS A 2 5.52 28.86 6.46
C LYS A 2 4.07 28.39 6.75
N LYS A 3 3.05 29.24 6.62
CA LYS A 3 1.64 28.87 6.85
C LYS A 3 1.04 28.02 5.72
N LEU A 4 1.41 28.24 4.46
CA LEU A 4 0.97 27.42 3.33
C LEU A 4 1.61 26.00 3.39
N SER A 5 2.88 25.90 3.75
CA SER A 5 3.58 24.63 3.87
C SER A 5 2.98 23.69 4.94
N ASN A 6 2.43 24.26 6.03
CA ASN A 6 1.75 23.48 7.07
C ASN A 6 0.32 23.04 6.69
N PHE A 7 -0.36 23.80 5.80
CA PHE A 7 -1.68 23.42 5.28
C PHE A 7 -1.58 22.24 4.30
N LEU A 8 -0.52 22.18 3.49
CA LEU A 8 -0.27 21.12 2.49
C LEU A 8 0.15 19.77 3.09
N LYS A 9 0.62 19.76 4.34
CA LYS A 9 0.96 18.50 5.03
C LYS A 9 -0.27 17.64 5.36
N LYS A 10 -1.49 18.20 5.27
CA LYS A 10 -2.73 17.55 5.66
C LYS A 10 -3.51 16.91 4.52
N ASP A 11 -3.37 17.40 3.26
CA ASP A 11 -4.15 16.93 2.11
C ASP A 11 -3.27 16.57 0.91
N LYS A 12 -2.69 15.37 0.94
CA LYS A 12 -2.02 14.81 -0.24
C LYS A 12 -3.08 14.30 -1.23
N LEU A 13 -2.83 14.49 -2.52
CA LEU A 13 -3.66 13.90 -3.58
C LEU A 13 -3.72 12.38 -3.42
N ASN A 14 -4.93 11.84 -3.35
CA ASN A 14 -5.10 10.39 -3.30
C ASN A 14 -4.76 9.75 -4.66
N SER A 15 -4.59 8.43 -4.71
CA SER A 15 -4.17 7.75 -5.94
C SER A 15 -5.17 7.88 -7.10
N ALA A 16 -6.47 8.10 -6.82
CA ALA A 16 -7.47 8.37 -7.84
C ALA A 16 -7.31 9.77 -8.41
N ASP A 17 -7.06 10.76 -7.54
CA ASP A 17 -6.83 12.15 -7.93
C ASP A 17 -5.52 12.30 -8.72
N GLN A 18 -4.47 11.56 -8.34
CA GLN A 18 -3.22 11.49 -9.11
C GLN A 18 -3.46 10.97 -10.53
N LEU A 19 -4.31 9.97 -10.69
CA LEU A 19 -4.68 9.46 -12.01
C LEU A 19 -5.41 10.50 -12.84
N ILE A 20 -6.39 11.19 -12.26
CA ILE A 20 -7.15 12.26 -12.94
C ILE A 20 -6.20 13.38 -13.38
N PHE A 21 -5.25 13.76 -12.53
CA PHE A 21 -4.23 14.77 -12.84
C PHE A 21 -3.35 14.36 -14.04
N ILE A 22 -2.82 13.13 -14.02
CA ILE A 22 -1.97 12.61 -15.10
C ILE A 22 -2.77 12.46 -16.41
N ASP A 23 -3.99 11.93 -16.35
CA ASP A 23 -4.86 11.75 -17.52
C ASP A 23 -5.22 13.09 -18.15
N TYR A 24 -5.50 14.11 -17.33
CA TYR A 24 -5.77 15.46 -17.82
C TYR A 24 -4.55 16.06 -18.53
N LEU A 25 -3.36 16.04 -17.89
CA LEU A 25 -2.15 16.57 -18.51
C LEU A 25 -1.84 15.84 -19.84
N ARG A 26 -1.95 14.52 -19.83
CA ARG A 26 -1.77 13.72 -21.06
C ARG A 26 -2.72 14.16 -22.16
N GLN A 27 -4.01 14.31 -21.84
CA GLN A 27 -5.02 14.72 -22.83
C GLN A 27 -4.81 16.15 -23.33
N ALA A 28 -4.43 17.07 -22.44
CA ALA A 28 -4.15 18.44 -22.81
C ALA A 28 -2.95 18.54 -23.77
N LEU A 29 -1.86 17.79 -23.51
CA LEU A 29 -0.70 17.73 -24.38
C LEU A 29 -1.01 17.08 -25.74
N ILE A 30 -1.86 16.03 -25.79
CA ILE A 30 -2.31 15.44 -27.03
C ILE A 30 -3.08 16.46 -27.88
N ASN A 31 -3.88 17.30 -27.24
CA ASN A 31 -4.65 18.36 -27.90
C ASN A 31 -3.80 19.61 -28.24
N GLY A 32 -2.47 19.57 -28.06
CA GLY A 32 -1.56 20.65 -28.44
C GLY A 32 -1.42 21.78 -27.42
N TYR A 33 -2.00 21.66 -26.22
CA TYR A 33 -1.77 22.65 -25.16
C TYR A 33 -0.35 22.53 -24.62
N SER A 34 0.29 23.66 -24.32
CA SER A 34 1.57 23.64 -23.60
C SER A 34 1.38 23.19 -22.15
N LEU A 35 2.44 22.68 -21.53
CA LEU A 35 2.42 22.25 -20.13
C LEU A 35 1.92 23.37 -19.19
N ASN A 36 2.46 24.60 -19.36
CA ASN A 36 2.08 25.75 -18.54
C ASN A 36 0.60 26.13 -18.73
N ALA A 37 0.10 26.12 -19.98
CA ALA A 37 -1.31 26.39 -20.25
C ALA A 37 -2.21 25.33 -19.60
N SER A 38 -1.82 24.06 -19.65
CA SER A 38 -2.54 22.94 -19.02
C SER A 38 -2.61 23.08 -17.51
N LEU A 39 -1.51 23.43 -16.85
CA LEU A 39 -1.46 23.64 -15.40
C LEU A 39 -2.31 24.83 -14.94
N ARG A 40 -2.35 25.93 -15.71
CA ARG A 40 -3.19 27.11 -15.41
C ARG A 40 -4.70 26.83 -15.53
N LEU A 41 -5.10 25.96 -16.44
CA LEU A 41 -6.51 25.61 -16.65
C LEU A 41 -7.05 24.61 -15.64
N LEU A 42 -6.21 23.71 -15.14
CA LEU A 42 -6.60 22.59 -14.29
C LEU A 42 -7.36 23.00 -13.01
N PRO A 43 -6.93 24.04 -12.24
CA PRO A 43 -7.66 24.46 -11.03
C PRO A 43 -9.08 25.00 -11.31
N LYS A 44 -9.31 25.52 -12.54
CA LYS A 44 -10.62 26.04 -12.95
C LYS A 44 -11.60 24.93 -13.30
N ILE A 45 -11.08 23.81 -13.81
CA ILE A 45 -11.87 22.65 -14.24
C ILE A 45 -12.17 21.75 -13.05
N TRP A 46 -11.19 21.54 -12.19
CA TRP A 46 -11.28 20.59 -11.07
C TRP A 46 -11.30 21.31 -9.71
N ARG A 47 -12.52 21.66 -9.27
CA ARG A 47 -12.73 22.45 -8.05
C ARG A 47 -12.44 21.68 -6.73
N GLY A 48 -12.53 20.37 -6.73
CA GLY A 48 -12.39 19.55 -5.51
C GLY A 48 -11.01 19.63 -4.84
N ASN A 49 -9.94 19.82 -5.65
CA ASN A 49 -8.55 19.89 -5.19
C ASN A 49 -7.86 21.20 -5.64
N SER A 50 -8.64 22.27 -5.75
CA SER A 50 -8.18 23.54 -6.33
C SER A 50 -6.98 24.15 -5.60
N SER A 51 -6.89 24.02 -4.28
CA SER A 51 -5.78 24.55 -3.48
C SER A 51 -4.43 23.89 -3.81
N GLN A 52 -4.41 22.56 -3.94
CA GLN A 52 -3.20 21.80 -4.32
C GLN A 52 -2.80 22.12 -5.76
N LEU A 53 -3.77 22.22 -6.66
CA LEU A 53 -3.53 22.50 -8.07
C LEU A 53 -3.04 23.94 -8.30
N LEU A 54 -3.58 24.92 -7.57
CA LEU A 54 -3.07 26.30 -7.57
C LEU A 54 -1.63 26.35 -7.06
N TYR A 55 -1.34 25.59 -5.99
CA TYR A 55 0.02 25.49 -5.49
C TYR A 55 0.99 24.92 -6.53
N VAL A 56 0.61 23.81 -7.20
CA VAL A 56 1.42 23.23 -8.28
C VAL A 56 1.68 24.25 -9.38
N ASN A 57 0.64 24.95 -9.84
CA ASN A 57 0.77 25.96 -10.88
C ASN A 57 1.74 27.07 -10.46
N GLN A 58 1.54 27.65 -9.28
CA GLN A 58 2.37 28.74 -8.76
C GLN A 58 3.84 28.33 -8.64
N ARG A 59 4.13 27.16 -8.06
CA ARG A 59 5.50 26.69 -7.88
C ARG A 59 6.22 26.42 -9.20
N VAL A 60 5.49 25.90 -10.21
CA VAL A 60 6.06 25.70 -11.55
C VAL A 60 6.28 27.04 -12.26
N GLU A 61 5.39 28.03 -12.11
CA GLU A 61 5.60 29.40 -12.61
C GLU A 61 6.79 30.10 -11.93
N GLU A 62 7.08 29.78 -10.65
CA GLU A 62 8.27 30.22 -9.91
C GLU A 62 9.58 29.52 -10.36
N GLY A 63 9.50 28.59 -11.34
CA GLY A 63 10.66 27.89 -11.89
C GLY A 63 11.02 26.58 -11.18
N SER A 64 10.19 26.08 -10.26
CA SER A 64 10.41 24.76 -9.64
C SER A 64 10.16 23.65 -10.66
N GLN A 65 10.93 22.55 -10.58
CA GLN A 65 10.73 21.39 -11.45
C GLN A 65 9.37 20.74 -11.16
N LEU A 66 8.63 20.39 -12.21
CA LEU A 66 7.28 19.83 -12.08
C LEU A 66 7.23 18.57 -11.18
N GLY A 67 8.18 17.66 -11.36
CA GLY A 67 8.22 16.41 -10.57
C GLY A 67 8.41 16.69 -9.07
N ASP A 68 9.28 17.63 -8.70
CA ASP A 68 9.54 17.94 -7.29
C ASP A 68 8.27 18.50 -6.63
N VAL A 69 7.58 19.40 -7.32
CA VAL A 69 6.30 19.96 -6.84
C VAL A 69 5.23 18.87 -6.73
N LEU A 70 5.19 17.92 -7.68
CA LEU A 70 4.25 16.80 -7.63
C LEU A 70 4.58 15.85 -6.47
N GLN A 71 5.84 15.68 -6.09
CA GLN A 71 6.22 14.92 -4.91
C GLN A 71 5.69 15.57 -3.62
N GLU A 72 5.72 16.89 -3.52
CA GLU A 72 5.19 17.64 -2.38
C GLU A 72 3.67 17.41 -2.20
N VAL A 73 2.91 17.30 -3.30
CA VAL A 73 1.47 17.04 -3.28
C VAL A 73 1.10 15.55 -3.23
N GLY A 74 2.08 14.65 -3.10
CA GLY A 74 1.83 13.25 -2.76
C GLY A 74 2.16 12.21 -3.82
N PHE A 75 2.73 12.59 -4.96
CA PHE A 75 3.26 11.62 -5.92
C PHE A 75 4.50 10.92 -5.35
N SER A 76 4.77 9.69 -5.78
CA SER A 76 5.99 9.00 -5.38
C SER A 76 7.22 9.69 -5.97
N SER A 77 8.34 9.66 -5.24
CA SER A 77 9.60 10.21 -5.71
C SER A 77 10.08 9.56 -7.02
N THR A 78 9.77 8.28 -7.25
CA THR A 78 10.04 7.60 -8.52
C THR A 78 9.29 8.24 -9.69
N LEU A 79 7.99 8.51 -9.52
CA LEU A 79 7.17 9.18 -10.53
C LEU A 79 7.63 10.64 -10.75
N ALA A 80 7.96 11.35 -9.67
CA ALA A 80 8.48 12.70 -9.72
C ALA A 80 9.77 12.79 -10.54
N ALA A 81 10.74 11.93 -10.26
CA ALA A 81 12.00 11.88 -11.00
C ALA A 81 11.80 11.56 -12.49
N GLN A 82 10.87 10.65 -12.81
CA GLN A 82 10.53 10.32 -14.20
C GLN A 82 9.95 11.53 -14.95
N ILE A 83 9.05 12.28 -14.31
CA ILE A 83 8.46 13.49 -14.91
C ILE A 83 9.55 14.53 -15.17
N ASN A 84 10.42 14.81 -14.19
CA ASN A 84 11.51 15.77 -14.38
C ASN A 84 12.40 15.42 -15.57
N LEU A 85 12.79 14.15 -15.68
CA LEU A 85 13.61 13.69 -16.81
C LEU A 85 12.84 13.74 -18.13
N ALA A 86 11.59 13.34 -18.13
CA ALA A 86 10.76 13.37 -19.34
C ALA A 86 10.51 14.81 -19.83
N VAL A 87 10.49 15.80 -18.95
CA VAL A 87 10.44 17.24 -19.32
C VAL A 87 11.75 17.64 -19.98
N ILE A 88 12.90 17.24 -19.41
CA ILE A 88 14.24 17.57 -19.96
C ILE A 88 14.44 16.88 -21.32
N ASP A 89 14.05 15.63 -21.46
CA ASP A 89 14.22 14.82 -22.68
C ASP A 89 13.17 15.13 -23.76
N GLY A 90 12.20 16.02 -23.49
CA GLY A 90 11.10 16.35 -24.40
C GLY A 90 10.09 15.21 -24.65
N ASN A 91 10.13 14.15 -23.84
CA ASN A 91 9.31 12.94 -24.02
C ASN A 91 8.19 12.83 -22.97
N LEU A 92 7.68 13.97 -22.49
CA LEU A 92 6.70 14.04 -21.40
C LEU A 92 5.40 13.31 -21.74
N LEU A 93 4.91 13.40 -22.98
CA LEU A 93 3.66 12.76 -23.39
C LEU A 93 3.72 11.23 -23.26
N SER A 94 4.80 10.61 -23.75
CA SER A 94 4.99 9.15 -23.63
C SER A 94 5.12 8.72 -22.16
N CYS A 95 5.81 9.51 -21.34
CA CYS A 95 5.95 9.28 -19.90
C CYS A 95 4.59 9.32 -19.20
N LEU A 96 3.77 10.35 -19.45
CA LEU A 96 2.43 10.49 -18.88
C LEU A 96 1.50 9.35 -19.31
N ASP A 97 1.58 8.88 -20.57
CA ASP A 97 0.77 7.74 -21.05
C ASP A 97 1.12 6.45 -20.29
N GLN A 98 2.40 6.18 -20.07
CA GLN A 98 2.85 5.03 -19.28
C GLN A 98 2.44 5.15 -17.81
N MET A 99 2.61 6.33 -17.20
CA MET A 99 2.19 6.59 -15.82
C MET A 99 0.70 6.42 -15.62
N SER A 100 -0.13 6.94 -16.54
CA SER A 100 -1.58 6.76 -16.51
C SER A 100 -1.94 5.27 -16.45
N LYS A 101 -1.35 4.46 -17.35
CA LYS A 101 -1.59 3.01 -17.39
C LYS A 101 -1.21 2.32 -16.08
N LEU A 102 -0.09 2.70 -15.49
CA LEU A 102 0.41 2.13 -14.24
C LEU A 102 -0.44 2.52 -13.02
N ILE A 103 -0.76 3.80 -12.88
CA ILE A 103 -1.60 4.28 -11.77
C ILE A 103 -3.01 3.67 -11.89
N ARG A 104 -3.55 3.57 -13.12
CA ARG A 104 -4.84 2.91 -13.38
C ARG A 104 -4.82 1.44 -12.98
N LEU A 105 -3.76 0.72 -13.33
CA LEU A 105 -3.56 -0.67 -12.93
C LEU A 105 -3.50 -0.79 -11.39
N LYS A 106 -2.67 0.03 -10.75
CA LYS A 106 -2.55 0.09 -9.28
C LYS A 106 -3.88 0.38 -8.59
N ASN A 107 -4.64 1.36 -9.10
CA ASN A 107 -5.95 1.71 -8.54
C ASN A 107 -6.98 0.58 -8.70
N LYS A 108 -7.00 -0.10 -9.86
CA LYS A 108 -7.84 -1.29 -10.09
C LYS A 108 -7.49 -2.40 -9.09
N GLN A 109 -6.21 -2.63 -8.87
CA GLN A 109 -5.71 -3.62 -7.93
C GLN A 109 -6.11 -3.29 -6.48
N LEU A 110 -5.90 -2.04 -6.06
CA LEU A 110 -6.31 -1.58 -4.71
C LEU A 110 -7.82 -1.68 -4.50
N LYS A 111 -8.63 -1.36 -5.52
CA LYS A 111 -10.08 -1.50 -5.45
C LYS A 111 -10.49 -2.96 -5.28
N LYS A 112 -9.85 -3.87 -6.01
CA LYS A 112 -10.08 -5.31 -5.88
C LYS A 112 -9.74 -5.79 -4.46
N LEU A 113 -8.55 -5.45 -3.94
CA LEU A 113 -8.14 -5.82 -2.58
C LEU A 113 -9.10 -5.28 -1.50
N LYS A 114 -9.56 -4.02 -1.63
CA LYS A 114 -10.55 -3.47 -0.71
C LYS A 114 -11.87 -4.22 -0.77
N GLY A 115 -12.30 -4.65 -1.96
CA GLY A 115 -13.53 -5.45 -2.13
C GLY A 115 -13.41 -6.82 -1.44
N GLU A 116 -12.29 -7.49 -1.59
CA GLU A 116 -12.04 -8.81 -0.94
C GLU A 116 -11.96 -8.72 0.59
N LEU A 117 -11.45 -7.60 1.13
CA LEU A 117 -11.39 -7.34 2.56
C LEU A 117 -12.72 -6.89 3.18
N ALA A 118 -13.71 -6.53 2.37
CA ALA A 118 -15.01 -6.06 2.87
C ALA A 118 -15.76 -7.16 3.65
N TYR A 119 -15.72 -8.41 3.19
CA TYR A 119 -16.37 -9.54 3.85
C TYR A 119 -15.80 -9.85 5.24
N PRO A 120 -14.48 -10.02 5.41
CA PRO A 120 -13.89 -10.17 6.75
C PRO A 120 -14.19 -9.00 7.69
N ALA A 121 -14.17 -7.77 7.16
CA ALA A 121 -14.49 -6.58 7.96
C ALA A 121 -15.96 -6.61 8.45
N LEU A 122 -16.89 -7.07 7.62
CA LEU A 122 -18.29 -7.24 7.98
C LEU A 122 -18.46 -8.31 9.06
N LEU A 123 -17.79 -9.46 8.93
CA LEU A 123 -17.82 -10.53 9.94
C LEU A 123 -17.30 -10.07 11.31
N VAL A 124 -16.16 -9.36 11.32
CA VAL A 124 -15.60 -8.79 12.56
C VAL A 124 -16.55 -7.75 13.15
N GLY A 125 -17.14 -6.89 12.32
CA GLY A 125 -18.12 -5.90 12.74
C GLY A 125 -19.37 -6.56 13.39
N MET A 126 -19.90 -7.61 12.77
CA MET A 126 -21.04 -8.37 13.30
C MET A 126 -20.68 -9.04 14.63
N MET A 127 -19.48 -9.61 14.76
CA MET A 127 -18.98 -10.19 16.00
C MET A 127 -18.90 -9.15 17.13
N VAL A 128 -18.35 -7.96 16.86
CA VAL A 128 -18.28 -6.85 17.84
C VAL A 128 -19.68 -6.39 18.25
N THR A 129 -20.60 -6.26 17.30
CA THR A 129 -22.01 -5.89 17.59
C THR A 129 -22.68 -6.93 18.50
N LEU A 130 -22.47 -8.22 18.23
CA LEU A 130 -23.01 -9.32 19.04
C LEU A 130 -22.46 -9.28 20.48
N LEU A 131 -21.17 -9.01 20.64
CA LEU A 131 -20.55 -8.85 21.97
C LEU A 131 -21.14 -7.65 22.77
N ILE A 132 -21.33 -6.51 22.11
CA ILE A 132 -21.94 -5.32 22.70
C ILE A 132 -23.39 -5.61 23.11
N CYS A 133 -24.17 -6.25 22.23
CA CYS A 133 -25.53 -6.66 22.48
C CYS A 133 -25.59 -7.60 23.69
N MET A 134 -24.73 -8.60 23.75
CA MET A 134 -24.60 -9.51 24.88
C MET A 134 -24.32 -8.78 26.20
N GLN A 135 -23.41 -7.78 26.21
CA GLN A 135 -23.15 -6.98 27.42
C GLN A 135 -24.37 -6.18 27.88
N THR A 136 -25.11 -5.59 26.92
CA THR A 136 -26.24 -4.72 27.26
C THR A 136 -27.43 -5.50 27.82
N PHE A 137 -27.75 -6.63 27.19
CA PHE A 137 -28.88 -7.47 27.65
C PHE A 137 -28.60 -8.20 28.96
N LEU A 138 -27.39 -8.69 29.17
CA LEU A 138 -27.07 -9.45 30.38
C LEU A 138 -26.83 -8.58 31.62
N LYS A 139 -26.47 -7.30 31.48
CA LYS A 139 -26.38 -6.35 32.59
C LYS A 139 -27.75 -6.01 33.18
N THR A 140 -28.82 -6.13 32.40
CA THR A 140 -30.16 -5.72 32.82
C THR A 140 -30.86 -6.77 33.70
N GLU A 141 -30.45 -8.02 33.68
CA GLU A 141 -31.19 -9.12 34.34
C GLU A 141 -30.43 -9.82 35.49
N MET A 142 -29.16 -9.51 35.76
CA MET A 142 -28.37 -10.26 36.73
C MET A 142 -27.51 -9.41 37.66
N SER A 143 -27.45 -9.87 38.91
CA SER A 143 -26.68 -9.34 40.04
C SER A 143 -25.20 -9.09 39.70
N ASP A 144 -24.64 -8.03 40.24
CA ASP A 144 -23.34 -7.38 39.96
C ASP A 144 -22.07 -8.23 40.20
N ASN A 145 -22.14 -9.51 40.49
CA ASN A 145 -20.98 -10.23 41.05
C ASN A 145 -20.42 -11.42 40.22
N ASP A 146 -20.78 -11.58 38.97
CA ASP A 146 -20.20 -12.64 38.13
C ASP A 146 -18.85 -12.27 37.53
N TRP A 147 -17.78 -12.44 38.30
CA TRP A 147 -16.41 -12.23 37.87
C TRP A 147 -16.03 -13.03 36.61
N THR A 148 -16.48 -14.25 36.48
CA THR A 148 -16.21 -15.12 35.32
C THR A 148 -16.74 -14.56 34.01
N SER A 149 -17.92 -13.96 33.99
CA SER A 149 -18.53 -13.31 32.84
C SER A 149 -17.76 -12.05 32.41
N ASN A 150 -17.35 -11.23 33.38
CA ASN A 150 -16.60 -10.01 33.12
C ASN A 150 -15.18 -10.33 32.61
N VAL A 151 -14.53 -11.37 33.10
CA VAL A 151 -13.21 -11.84 32.64
C VAL A 151 -13.29 -12.38 31.21
N MET A 152 -14.31 -13.18 30.87
CA MET A 152 -14.49 -13.73 29.52
C MET A 152 -14.74 -12.61 28.49
N LEU A 153 -15.61 -11.65 28.82
CA LEU A 153 -15.87 -10.49 27.96
C LEU A 153 -14.67 -9.55 27.86
N GLY A 154 -13.98 -9.31 28.97
CA GLY A 154 -12.74 -8.51 28.97
C GLY A 154 -11.66 -9.15 28.11
N GLY A 155 -11.50 -10.47 28.15
CA GLY A 155 -10.57 -11.22 27.29
C GLY A 155 -10.91 -11.09 25.79
N LEU A 156 -12.19 -11.14 25.45
CA LEU A 156 -12.68 -10.97 24.09
C LEU A 156 -12.45 -9.56 23.54
N VAL A 157 -12.79 -8.54 24.31
CA VAL A 157 -12.56 -7.13 23.95
C VAL A 157 -11.07 -6.88 23.79
N LEU A 158 -10.24 -7.40 24.70
CA LEU A 158 -8.78 -7.27 24.64
C LEU A 158 -8.23 -7.94 23.38
N LEU A 159 -8.74 -9.11 22.97
CA LEU A 159 -8.33 -9.79 21.74
C LEU A 159 -8.67 -8.95 20.50
N VAL A 160 -9.87 -8.36 20.45
CA VAL A 160 -10.25 -7.45 19.35
C VAL A 160 -9.35 -6.21 19.31
N ILE A 161 -9.07 -5.59 20.46
CA ILE A 161 -8.18 -4.42 20.54
C ILE A 161 -6.77 -4.79 20.07
N VAL A 162 -6.23 -5.93 20.48
CA VAL A 162 -4.90 -6.40 20.08
C VAL A 162 -4.84 -6.65 18.59
N THR A 163 -5.86 -7.29 17.98
CA THR A 163 -5.91 -7.52 16.53
C THR A 163 -5.99 -6.23 15.74
N VAL A 164 -6.85 -5.29 16.14
CA VAL A 164 -6.97 -3.96 15.50
C VAL A 164 -5.67 -3.16 15.64
N PHE A 165 -5.04 -3.20 16.80
CA PHE A 165 -3.74 -2.56 17.03
C PHE A 165 -2.64 -3.14 16.14
N PHE A 166 -2.60 -4.48 16.03
CA PHE A 166 -1.62 -5.18 15.20
C PHE A 166 -1.81 -4.87 13.71
N ILE A 167 -3.05 -4.88 13.21
CA ILE A 167 -3.39 -4.49 11.84
C ILE A 167 -3.01 -3.03 11.56
N SER A 168 -3.36 -2.11 12.48
CA SER A 168 -3.03 -0.68 12.33
C SER A 168 -1.52 -0.45 12.29
N LYS A 169 -0.76 -1.14 13.14
CA LYS A 169 0.70 -1.08 13.18
C LYS A 169 1.31 -1.61 11.88
N THR A 170 0.81 -2.73 11.37
CA THR A 170 1.26 -3.32 10.11
C THR A 170 1.01 -2.37 8.93
N ILE A 171 -0.20 -1.77 8.84
CA ILE A 171 -0.54 -0.81 7.79
C ILE A 171 0.36 0.44 7.87
N ARG A 172 0.64 0.96 9.07
CA ARG A 172 1.54 2.13 9.22
C ARG A 172 2.97 1.82 8.80
N LEU A 173 3.47 0.61 9.10
CA LEU A 173 4.81 0.17 8.70
C LEU A 173 4.90 -0.04 7.18
N LEU A 174 3.86 -0.61 6.57
CA LEU A 174 3.76 -0.74 5.12
C LEU A 174 3.75 0.62 4.40
N ASN A 175 3.04 1.60 4.96
CA ASN A 175 2.98 2.95 4.38
C ASN A 175 4.32 3.69 4.47
N LYS A 176 5.14 3.42 5.51
CA LYS A 176 6.48 4.00 5.63
C LYS A 176 7.52 3.36 4.71
N GLN A 177 7.25 2.15 4.21
CA GLN A 177 8.17 1.37 3.36
C GLN A 177 9.60 1.25 3.94
N ASP A 178 9.73 1.18 5.27
CA ASP A 178 11.01 1.02 5.95
C ASP A 178 11.54 -0.41 5.74
N TYR A 179 12.74 -0.54 5.15
CA TYR A 179 13.37 -1.83 4.83
C TYR A 179 13.48 -2.77 6.02
N TYR A 180 13.99 -2.28 7.15
CA TYR A 180 14.24 -3.11 8.34
C TYR A 180 12.93 -3.54 9.02
N ALA A 181 11.94 -2.65 9.05
CA ALA A 181 10.63 -2.97 9.57
C ALA A 181 9.92 -4.02 8.71
N LEU A 182 9.98 -3.89 7.37
CA LEU A 182 9.45 -4.87 6.43
C LEU A 182 10.14 -6.23 6.59
N LYS A 183 11.48 -6.27 6.70
CA LYS A 183 12.24 -7.49 6.91
C LYS A 183 11.84 -8.21 8.21
N LYS A 184 11.60 -7.46 9.29
CA LYS A 184 11.11 -8.05 10.55
C LYS A 184 9.69 -8.60 10.42
N LEU A 185 8.82 -7.93 9.70
CA LEU A 185 7.44 -8.36 9.47
C LEU A 185 7.33 -9.59 8.57
N THR A 186 8.27 -9.80 7.64
CA THR A 186 8.28 -11.02 6.79
C THR A 186 8.58 -12.30 7.54
N ASN A 187 9.10 -12.22 8.77
CA ASN A 187 9.33 -13.38 9.63
C ASN A 187 8.06 -13.85 10.38
N LEU A 188 6.95 -13.10 10.28
CA LEU A 188 5.71 -13.49 10.91
C LEU A 188 5.06 -14.66 10.15
N PRO A 189 4.61 -15.73 10.86
CA PRO A 189 3.87 -16.82 10.24
C PRO A 189 2.57 -16.28 9.63
N MET A 190 2.10 -16.86 8.53
CA MET A 190 0.91 -16.51 7.74
C MET A 190 1.01 -15.17 6.96
N ILE A 191 1.42 -14.06 7.58
CA ILE A 191 1.46 -12.72 6.96
C ILE A 191 2.78 -12.48 6.22
N GLY A 192 3.87 -13.07 6.68
CA GLY A 192 5.21 -12.84 6.12
C GLY A 192 5.34 -13.19 4.65
N ALA A 193 4.73 -14.29 4.20
CA ALA A 193 4.74 -14.68 2.79
C ALA A 193 4.01 -13.66 1.90
N VAL A 194 2.90 -13.12 2.37
CA VAL A 194 2.14 -12.07 1.65
C VAL A 194 2.94 -10.78 1.58
N LEU A 195 3.57 -10.38 2.69
CA LEU A 195 4.42 -9.20 2.73
C LEU A 195 5.62 -9.31 1.80
N ARG A 196 6.27 -10.48 1.74
CA ARG A 196 7.38 -10.73 0.82
C ARG A 196 6.93 -10.57 -0.63
N LEU A 197 5.83 -11.20 -1.04
CA LEU A 197 5.27 -11.05 -2.38
C LEU A 197 4.90 -9.61 -2.71
N TYR A 198 4.33 -8.88 -1.75
CA TYR A 198 4.00 -7.47 -1.92
C TYR A 198 5.25 -6.62 -2.17
N VAL A 199 6.33 -6.84 -1.41
CA VAL A 199 7.60 -6.11 -1.59
C VAL A 199 8.28 -6.50 -2.92
N HIS A 200 8.30 -7.79 -3.28
CA HIS A 200 8.78 -8.25 -4.59
C HIS A 200 8.02 -7.55 -5.74
N TYR A 201 6.68 -7.49 -5.63
CA TYR A 201 5.85 -6.77 -6.60
C TYR A 201 6.24 -5.29 -6.70
N LEU A 202 6.42 -4.59 -5.57
CA LEU A 202 6.81 -3.18 -5.56
C LEU A 202 8.16 -2.96 -6.25
N VAL A 203 9.19 -3.71 -5.85
CA VAL A 203 10.55 -3.58 -6.38
C VAL A 203 10.58 -3.85 -7.90
N VAL A 204 9.95 -4.94 -8.34
CA VAL A 204 9.91 -5.30 -9.77
C VAL A 204 9.07 -4.30 -10.57
N SER A 205 7.97 -3.80 -10.02
CA SER A 205 7.13 -2.81 -10.69
C SER A 205 7.86 -1.47 -10.87
N ASP A 206 8.56 -0.98 -9.84
CA ASP A 206 9.32 0.27 -9.89
C ASP A 206 10.49 0.13 -10.89
N LEU A 207 11.22 -0.99 -10.86
CA LEU A 207 12.28 -1.28 -11.81
C LEU A 207 11.76 -1.35 -13.25
N ALA A 208 10.65 -2.04 -13.48
CA ALA A 208 10.04 -2.18 -14.81
C ALA A 208 9.72 -0.83 -15.43
N VAL A 209 9.12 0.08 -14.64
CA VAL A 209 8.77 1.42 -15.10
C VAL A 209 9.99 2.21 -15.52
N LEU A 210 11.05 2.19 -14.70
CA LEU A 210 12.29 2.91 -14.99
C LEU A 210 12.99 2.35 -16.24
N LEU A 211 13.04 1.03 -16.40
CA LEU A 211 13.61 0.39 -17.58
C LEU A 211 12.82 0.67 -18.87
N ILE A 212 11.47 0.67 -18.81
CA ILE A 212 10.62 1.01 -19.97
C ILE A 212 10.89 2.44 -20.43
N ASN A 213 11.14 3.36 -19.49
CA ASN A 213 11.48 4.75 -19.78
C ASN A 213 12.95 4.93 -20.23
N GLY A 214 13.71 3.84 -20.39
CA GLY A 214 15.06 3.86 -20.96
C GLY A 214 16.19 4.10 -19.96
N PHE A 215 15.89 4.15 -18.65
CA PHE A 215 16.92 4.33 -17.63
C PHE A 215 17.91 3.18 -17.60
N SER A 216 19.21 3.48 -17.46
CA SER A 216 20.21 2.47 -17.17
C SER A 216 20.13 1.99 -15.73
N LEU A 217 20.57 0.76 -15.43
CA LEU A 217 20.62 0.24 -14.08
C LEU A 217 21.42 1.15 -13.13
N GLN A 218 22.54 1.70 -13.61
CA GLN A 218 23.34 2.66 -12.85
C GLN A 218 22.53 3.92 -12.48
N LYS A 219 21.75 4.47 -13.43
CA LYS A 219 20.90 5.63 -13.17
C LYS A 219 19.75 5.29 -12.22
N ILE A 220 19.19 4.09 -12.33
CA ILE A 220 18.16 3.58 -11.41
C ILE A 220 18.72 3.51 -9.98
N CYS A 221 19.93 2.95 -9.79
CA CYS A 221 20.58 2.90 -8.49
C CYS A 221 20.83 4.29 -7.91
N GLN A 222 21.25 5.27 -8.74
CA GLN A 222 21.43 6.66 -8.30
C GLN A 222 20.09 7.28 -7.84
N LEU A 223 19.02 7.11 -8.61
CA LEU A 223 17.69 7.65 -8.26
C LEU A 223 17.11 7.00 -7.01
N THR A 224 17.31 5.70 -6.84
CA THR A 224 16.86 4.98 -5.63
C THR A 224 17.68 5.33 -4.40
N ALA A 225 18.97 5.59 -4.55
CA ALA A 225 19.83 6.06 -3.45
C ALA A 225 19.46 7.45 -2.92
N MET A 226 18.81 8.30 -3.74
CA MET A 226 18.30 9.64 -3.35
C MET A 226 16.94 9.58 -2.62
N GLN A 227 16.34 8.41 -2.47
CA GLN A 227 15.07 8.25 -1.75
C GLN A 227 15.25 8.51 -0.24
N PRO A 228 14.15 8.76 0.51
CA PRO A 228 14.24 8.99 1.95
C PRO A 228 15.02 7.89 2.66
N ASP A 229 15.81 8.27 3.66
CA ASP A 229 16.61 7.37 4.46
C ASP A 229 15.79 6.21 5.03
N ARG A 230 16.37 5.00 5.00
CA ARG A 230 15.77 3.74 5.44
C ARG A 230 14.59 3.27 4.58
N SER A 231 14.22 3.97 3.50
CA SER A 231 13.20 3.45 2.59
C SER A 231 13.68 2.18 1.90
N LEU A 232 12.72 1.32 1.50
CA LEU A 232 13.00 0.08 0.78
C LEU A 232 13.87 0.33 -0.46
N GLN A 233 13.51 1.35 -1.25
CA GLN A 233 14.19 1.71 -2.48
C GLN A 233 15.61 2.21 -2.21
N GLN A 234 15.79 3.06 -1.20
CA GLN A 234 17.10 3.61 -0.85
C GLN A 234 18.07 2.52 -0.40
N VAL A 235 17.66 1.65 0.51
CA VAL A 235 18.53 0.60 1.05
C VAL A 235 18.92 -0.41 -0.04
N ILE A 236 17.97 -0.84 -0.88
CA ILE A 236 18.26 -1.73 -2.01
C ILE A 236 19.14 -1.02 -3.03
N GLY A 237 18.82 0.23 -3.39
CA GLY A 237 19.58 0.99 -4.38
C GLY A 237 21.03 1.21 -3.99
N VAL A 238 21.30 1.57 -2.73
CA VAL A 238 22.67 1.74 -2.20
C VAL A 238 23.42 0.42 -2.22
N LYS A 239 22.82 -0.67 -1.72
CA LYS A 239 23.46 -1.99 -1.72
C LYS A 239 23.82 -2.48 -3.12
N VAL A 240 22.85 -2.39 -4.06
CA VAL A 240 23.08 -2.81 -5.45
C VAL A 240 24.16 -1.95 -6.09
N LYS A 241 24.15 -0.64 -5.87
CA LYS A 241 25.18 0.27 -6.35
C LYS A 241 26.56 -0.12 -5.85
N ASP A 242 26.73 -0.29 -4.53
CA ASP A 242 28.01 -0.61 -3.90
C ASP A 242 28.56 -1.95 -4.40
N GLN A 243 27.72 -2.94 -4.64
CA GLN A 243 28.13 -4.24 -5.16
C GLN A 243 28.51 -4.17 -6.65
N LEU A 244 27.77 -3.42 -7.46
CA LEU A 244 28.10 -3.17 -8.87
C LEU A 244 29.43 -2.41 -9.01
N GLU A 245 29.71 -1.43 -8.16
CA GLU A 245 30.98 -0.70 -8.13
C GLU A 245 32.17 -1.60 -7.74
N LYS A 246 31.94 -2.65 -6.96
CA LYS A 246 32.93 -3.69 -6.62
C LYS A 246 33.11 -4.74 -7.72
N GLY A 247 32.33 -4.66 -8.81
CA GLY A 247 32.39 -5.61 -9.93
C GLY A 247 31.68 -6.94 -9.67
N THR A 248 30.80 -7.01 -8.65
CA THR A 248 29.98 -8.21 -8.38
C THR A 248 28.98 -8.43 -9.51
N GLU A 249 28.81 -9.66 -9.94
CA GLU A 249 27.82 -10.00 -10.97
C GLU A 249 26.38 -9.71 -10.51
N ILE A 250 25.54 -9.25 -11.44
CA ILE A 250 24.13 -8.92 -11.16
C ILE A 250 23.39 -10.12 -10.56
N LYS A 251 23.72 -11.33 -11.00
CA LYS A 251 23.13 -12.56 -10.49
C LYS A 251 23.38 -12.73 -9.00
N GLU A 252 24.63 -12.63 -8.56
CA GLU A 252 25.00 -12.75 -7.16
C GLU A 252 24.36 -11.66 -6.30
N ILE A 253 24.25 -10.43 -6.83
CA ILE A 253 23.61 -9.31 -6.14
C ILE A 253 22.13 -9.63 -5.87
N ILE A 254 21.42 -10.17 -6.87
CA ILE A 254 20.00 -10.51 -6.75
C ILE A 254 19.79 -11.67 -5.78
N GLU A 255 20.63 -12.70 -5.85
CA GLU A 255 20.53 -13.89 -4.98
C GLU A 255 20.78 -13.55 -3.50
N GLN A 256 21.63 -12.57 -3.22
CA GLN A 256 21.93 -12.09 -1.86
C GLN A 256 20.86 -11.15 -1.28
N GLU A 257 20.05 -10.48 -2.13
CA GLU A 257 19.09 -9.48 -1.64
C GLU A 257 17.69 -10.09 -1.44
N PHE A 258 17.30 -10.14 -0.17
CA PHE A 258 16.06 -10.78 0.28
C PHE A 258 14.79 -10.28 -0.41
N PHE A 259 14.76 -9.01 -0.82
CA PHE A 259 13.58 -8.37 -1.40
C PHE A 259 13.59 -8.29 -2.93
N ILE A 260 14.60 -8.85 -3.58
CA ILE A 260 14.62 -8.99 -5.03
C ILE A 260 14.27 -10.44 -5.39
N PRO A 261 13.26 -10.68 -6.23
CA PRO A 261 12.91 -12.05 -6.60
C PRO A 261 13.93 -12.64 -7.59
N ASN A 262 14.33 -13.89 -7.38
CA ASN A 262 15.32 -14.59 -8.21
C ASN A 262 14.91 -14.67 -9.69
N ASN A 263 13.60 -14.68 -9.99
CA ASN A 263 13.08 -14.67 -11.37
C ASN A 263 13.52 -13.43 -12.17
N LEU A 264 13.97 -12.36 -11.49
CA LEU A 264 14.49 -11.16 -12.14
C LEU A 264 15.84 -11.41 -12.83
N VAL A 265 16.67 -12.34 -12.32
CA VAL A 265 17.96 -12.71 -12.95
C VAL A 265 17.79 -13.08 -14.41
N MET A 266 16.86 -14.01 -14.68
CA MET A 266 16.58 -14.48 -16.04
C MET A 266 16.21 -13.35 -17.01
N LEU A 267 15.56 -12.29 -16.51
CA LEU A 267 15.16 -11.16 -17.34
C LEU A 267 16.35 -10.25 -17.67
N LEU A 268 17.28 -10.08 -16.75
CA LEU A 268 18.45 -9.21 -16.92
C LEU A 268 19.54 -9.85 -17.78
N GLU A 269 19.67 -11.17 -17.74
CA GLU A 269 20.67 -11.94 -18.53
C GLU A 269 20.31 -12.10 -20.01
N THR A 270 19.06 -11.81 -20.42
CA THR A 270 18.60 -12.09 -21.80
C THR A 270 19.20 -11.22 -22.92
N GLY A 271 20.09 -10.27 -22.60
CA GLY A 271 20.83 -9.46 -23.59
C GLY A 271 19.97 -8.57 -24.51
N THR A 272 18.69 -8.40 -24.22
CA THR A 272 17.73 -7.60 -25.01
C THR A 272 17.80 -6.11 -24.66
N THR A 273 17.10 -5.26 -25.41
CA THR A 273 17.06 -3.82 -25.13
C THR A 273 16.44 -3.52 -23.74
N ARG A 274 16.90 -2.45 -23.07
CA ARG A 274 16.39 -2.01 -21.75
C ARG A 274 14.86 -1.93 -21.74
N LYS A 275 14.28 -1.39 -22.80
CA LYS A 275 12.83 -1.26 -22.95
C LYS A 275 12.12 -2.62 -22.98
N GLU A 276 12.74 -3.61 -23.57
CA GLU A 276 12.19 -4.95 -23.64
C GLU A 276 12.31 -5.69 -22.31
N ILE A 277 13.46 -5.58 -21.64
CA ILE A 277 13.63 -6.04 -20.26
C ILE A 277 12.56 -5.41 -19.35
N GLY A 278 12.34 -4.10 -19.47
CA GLY A 278 11.30 -3.39 -18.73
C GLY A 278 9.89 -3.93 -18.99
N LYS A 279 9.52 -4.24 -20.24
CA LYS A 279 8.22 -4.87 -20.57
C LYS A 279 8.07 -6.24 -19.93
N ARG A 280 9.13 -7.06 -19.98
CA ARG A 280 9.14 -8.39 -19.34
C ARG A 280 9.07 -8.28 -17.81
N ALA A 281 9.81 -7.33 -17.21
CA ALA A 281 9.72 -7.04 -15.79
C ALA A 281 8.30 -6.57 -15.38
N LEU A 282 7.61 -5.82 -16.24
CA LEU A 282 6.20 -5.45 -16.02
C LEU A 282 5.27 -6.68 -16.06
N LEU A 283 5.52 -7.65 -16.91
CA LEU A 283 4.78 -8.92 -16.92
C LEU A 283 5.06 -9.69 -15.62
N LEU A 284 6.32 -9.80 -15.20
CA LEU A 284 6.68 -10.43 -13.94
C LEU A 284 5.99 -9.75 -12.75
N SER A 285 5.93 -8.41 -12.72
CA SER A 285 5.21 -7.69 -11.66
C SER A 285 3.72 -8.02 -11.62
N LYS A 286 3.07 -8.21 -12.78
CA LYS A 286 1.67 -8.66 -12.86
C LYS A 286 1.48 -10.07 -12.33
N THR A 287 2.41 -10.98 -12.62
CA THR A 287 2.40 -12.35 -12.08
C THR A 287 2.56 -12.34 -10.56
N LEU A 288 3.54 -11.61 -10.05
CA LEU A 288 3.73 -11.44 -8.59
C LEU A 288 2.49 -10.85 -7.90
N PHE A 289 1.82 -9.91 -8.57
CA PHE A 289 0.57 -9.37 -8.06
C PHE A 289 -0.56 -10.41 -8.07
N TYR A 290 -0.64 -11.23 -9.10
CA TYR A 290 -1.62 -12.32 -9.15
C TYR A 290 -1.38 -13.34 -8.02
N GLU A 291 -0.13 -13.76 -7.82
CA GLU A 291 0.26 -14.64 -6.70
C GLU A 291 -0.06 -14.01 -5.34
N LEU A 292 0.19 -12.71 -5.19
CA LEU A 292 -0.18 -11.94 -3.99
C LEU A 292 -1.69 -12.04 -3.72
N ASN A 293 -2.52 -11.86 -4.75
CA ASN A 293 -3.98 -11.98 -4.61
C ASN A 293 -4.42 -13.40 -4.22
N LEU A 294 -3.81 -14.43 -4.81
CA LEU A 294 -4.10 -15.82 -4.44
C LEU A 294 -3.77 -16.09 -2.97
N LYS A 295 -2.59 -15.61 -2.51
CA LYS A 295 -2.18 -15.75 -1.11
C LYS A 295 -3.11 -14.97 -0.16
N LEU A 296 -3.52 -13.75 -0.54
CA LEU A 296 -4.48 -12.96 0.24
C LEU A 296 -5.83 -13.66 0.33
N ASN A 297 -6.36 -14.17 -0.78
CA ASN A 297 -7.62 -14.92 -0.78
C ASN A 297 -7.54 -16.18 0.11
N SER A 298 -6.42 -16.90 0.05
CA SER A 298 -6.20 -18.06 0.94
C SER A 298 -6.21 -17.66 2.42
N LEU A 299 -5.60 -16.51 2.78
CA LEU A 299 -5.66 -16.00 4.16
C LEU A 299 -7.09 -15.63 4.58
N ILE A 300 -7.84 -14.97 3.68
CA ILE A 300 -9.23 -14.56 3.94
C ILE A 300 -10.12 -15.79 4.19
N LEU A 301 -9.98 -16.84 3.35
CA LEU A 301 -10.72 -18.09 3.51
C LEU A 301 -10.42 -18.78 4.85
N ASN A 302 -9.18 -18.68 5.34
CA ASN A 302 -8.80 -19.27 6.63
C ASN A 302 -9.29 -18.45 7.84
N ILE A 303 -9.55 -17.15 7.68
CA ILE A 303 -10.10 -16.28 8.75
C ILE A 303 -11.56 -16.64 9.06
N GLN A 304 -12.33 -17.00 8.05
CA GLN A 304 -13.76 -17.30 8.19
C GLN A 304 -14.07 -18.43 9.20
N PRO A 305 -13.45 -19.63 9.14
CA PRO A 305 -13.65 -20.68 10.13
C PRO A 305 -13.29 -20.24 11.56
N ILE A 306 -12.23 -19.44 11.70
CA ILE A 306 -11.79 -18.89 13.00
C ILE A 306 -12.89 -17.98 13.57
N CYS A 307 -13.45 -17.08 12.74
CA CYS A 307 -14.55 -16.22 13.15
C CYS A 307 -15.79 -17.03 13.58
N PHE A 308 -16.14 -18.10 12.85
CA PHE A 308 -17.29 -18.95 13.20
C PHE A 308 -17.09 -19.70 14.51
N ILE A 309 -15.90 -20.29 14.74
CA ILE A 309 -15.56 -20.92 16.02
C ILE A 309 -15.72 -19.92 17.16
N PHE A 310 -15.23 -18.69 16.95
CA PHE A 310 -15.32 -17.64 17.95
C PHE A 310 -16.75 -17.23 18.25
N ILE A 311 -17.59 -17.04 17.24
CA ILE A 311 -19.02 -16.75 17.39
C ILE A 311 -19.70 -17.91 18.12
N GLY A 312 -19.39 -19.17 17.79
CA GLY A 312 -19.92 -20.35 18.46
C GLY A 312 -19.59 -20.36 19.95
N ILE A 313 -18.34 -20.05 20.33
CA ILE A 313 -17.92 -19.95 21.73
C ILE A 313 -18.70 -18.84 22.46
N CYS A 314 -18.91 -17.68 21.81
CA CYS A 314 -19.70 -16.59 22.38
C CYS A 314 -21.17 -17.02 22.64
N ILE A 315 -21.79 -17.72 21.68
CA ILE A 315 -23.18 -18.23 21.83
C ILE A 315 -23.26 -19.24 22.95
N LEU A 316 -22.31 -20.18 23.04
CA LEU A 316 -22.25 -21.15 24.14
C LEU A 316 -22.08 -20.46 25.50
N GLY A 317 -21.21 -19.47 25.59
CA GLY A 317 -21.02 -18.68 26.82
C GLY A 317 -22.29 -17.97 27.24
N MET A 318 -23.04 -17.38 26.29
CA MET A 318 -24.33 -16.74 26.55
C MET A 318 -25.36 -17.77 27.05
N TYR A 319 -25.44 -18.91 26.40
CA TYR A 319 -26.36 -19.99 26.79
C TYR A 319 -26.09 -20.52 28.21
N LEU A 320 -24.83 -20.78 28.52
CA LEU A 320 -24.43 -21.20 29.87
C LEU A 320 -24.78 -20.15 30.94
N LYS A 321 -24.59 -18.88 30.62
CA LYS A 321 -24.90 -17.77 31.55
C LYS A 321 -26.40 -17.65 31.84
N ILE A 322 -27.27 -17.96 30.90
CA ILE A 322 -28.73 -17.92 31.11
C ILE A 322 -29.18 -19.18 31.88
N LEU A 323 -28.58 -20.35 31.62
CA LEU A 323 -28.98 -21.60 32.20
C LEU A 323 -28.49 -21.80 33.64
N MET A 324 -27.27 -21.34 33.98
CA MET A 324 -26.72 -21.54 35.33
C MET A 324 -27.64 -21.01 36.46
N PRO A 325 -28.19 -19.79 36.41
CA PRO A 325 -29.09 -19.32 37.45
C PRO A 325 -30.37 -20.10 37.52
N MET A 326 -30.90 -20.58 36.38
CA MET A 326 -32.12 -21.45 36.40
C MET A 326 -31.88 -22.80 37.11
N TYR A 327 -30.71 -23.39 36.93
CA TYR A 327 -30.34 -24.61 37.64
C TYR A 327 -30.17 -24.37 39.16
N HIS A 328 -29.52 -23.29 39.57
CA HIS A 328 -29.40 -22.90 40.96
C HIS A 328 -30.76 -22.65 41.65
N LEU A 329 -31.71 -22.05 40.95
CA LEU A 329 -33.08 -21.85 41.46
C LEU A 329 -33.83 -23.17 41.63
N MET A 330 -33.57 -24.17 40.76
CA MET A 330 -34.19 -25.51 40.89
C MET A 330 -33.55 -26.37 42.01
N GLU A 331 -32.27 -26.18 42.34
CA GLU A 331 -31.61 -26.87 43.45
C GLU A 331 -32.01 -26.31 44.83
N THR A 332 -32.50 -25.06 44.90
CA THR A 332 -32.93 -24.38 46.12
C THR A 332 -34.43 -24.54 46.42
N MET A 333 -35.20 -25.19 45.54
CA MET A 333 -36.58 -25.61 45.73
C MET A 333 -36.65 -27.07 46.21
#